data_aeaea18e139a7b09f0956788543fef69
#
_entry.id   aeaea18e139a7b09f0956788543fef69
#
_cell.length_a   1.000
_cell.length_b   1.000
_cell.length_c   1.000
_cell.angle_alpha   90.00
_cell.angle_beta   90.00
_cell.angle_gamma   90.00
#
_symmetry.space_group_name_H-M   'P 1'
#
loop_
_entity.id
_entity.type
_entity.pdbx_description
1 polymer ?
#
loop_
_entity_poly.entity_id
_entity_poly.type
_entity_poly.pdbx_seq_one_letter_code
_entity_poly.pdbx_strand_id
1 'polypeptide(L)'
;MNRKTNLFAKKFKKLISLGVISVLAFSMVGCSSLDTADRREKSARTGENVTLYAACDSGADTVTAKFMRDFAKRVEEKSNGKIKVETYSDSQVGGDSEIFEACQGGNISFVFQATSPQVSFIPEAAVLDAPMAFDNIEIARKVLDGELFEKLKGYYSEKDLVLLGIADQGFRETTSNKKIDKLSDFKGLKIRTMENPYHIKFWKSLGANPTPMSYSEVYIGLQQGTIDAQENPLEAIIVPRFYEQQDYLVNTNHFIHPVTCIASSKVMNSLTYEERAIVYEAAEESKVWARNTTDKQLDDRINVIEESGTEIINLDKKTLEAMKKASESVWDDIENDIGSDLIDTLRDEIEKYN
;
A
#
# COMPACT_ATOMS: atom_id res chain seq x y z
N MET A 1 -19.34 -47.68 -28.03
CA MET A 1 -20.81 -47.84 -27.96
C MET A 1 -21.39 -46.57 -27.38
N ASN A 2 -21.93 -45.86 -28.24
CA ASN A 2 -23.16 -45.08 -28.40
C ASN A 2 -23.22 -43.78 -27.61
N ARG A 3 -23.04 -42.66 -28.34
CA ARG A 3 -24.09 -41.81 -28.95
C ARG A 3 -25.06 -41.20 -27.95
N LYS A 4 -24.84 -39.93 -27.65
CA LYS A 4 -25.84 -38.86 -27.84
C LYS A 4 -25.14 -37.50 -27.76
N THR A 5 -24.62 -37.09 -28.88
CA THR A 5 -24.28 -35.72 -29.24
C THR A 5 -25.45 -35.08 -29.98
N ASN A 6 -25.53 -33.76 -29.92
CA ASN A 6 -26.28 -32.88 -30.80
C ASN A 6 -27.78 -32.78 -30.60
N LEU A 7 -28.15 -31.74 -29.86
CA LEU A 7 -29.38 -30.98 -30.17
C LEU A 7 -29.40 -29.62 -29.47
N PHE A 8 -28.65 -28.63 -29.95
CA PHE A 8 -28.95 -27.19 -29.66
C PHE A 8 -28.13 -26.25 -30.55
N ALA A 9 -28.13 -26.56 -31.83
CA ALA A 9 -27.58 -25.67 -32.83
C ALA A 9 -28.49 -25.64 -34.09
N LYS A 10 -29.65 -25.04 -33.98
CA LYS A 10 -30.48 -24.58 -35.15
C LYS A 10 -31.75 -23.90 -34.65
N LYS A 11 -31.69 -22.58 -34.55
CA LYS A 11 -32.83 -21.67 -34.81
C LYS A 11 -32.45 -20.28 -34.33
N PHE A 12 -31.98 -19.46 -35.24
CA PHE A 12 -32.30 -18.03 -35.37
C PHE A 12 -31.55 -17.49 -36.59
N LYS A 13 -32.05 -17.84 -37.76
CA LYS A 13 -31.85 -17.07 -39.00
C LYS A 13 -33.22 -16.74 -39.53
N LYS A 14 -33.42 -15.47 -39.82
CA LYS A 14 -34.44 -14.79 -40.59
C LYS A 14 -35.33 -13.86 -39.74
N LEU A 15 -35.02 -12.57 -39.89
CA LEU A 15 -36.02 -11.57 -40.35
C LEU A 15 -35.22 -10.30 -40.77
N ILE A 16 -35.08 -10.18 -42.08
CA ILE A 16 -34.70 -8.97 -42.80
C ILE A 16 -36.01 -8.47 -43.46
N SER A 17 -36.33 -7.22 -43.29
CA SER A 17 -36.96 -6.37 -44.34
C SER A 17 -37.30 -5.00 -43.76
N LEU A 18 -36.69 -3.99 -44.27
CA LEU A 18 -37.11 -3.01 -45.26
C LEU A 18 -37.93 -1.83 -44.71
N GLY A 19 -37.47 -0.68 -45.02
CA GLY A 19 -38.22 0.57 -45.22
C GLY A 19 -37.73 1.73 -44.36
N VAL A 20 -37.40 2.90 -44.75
CA VAL A 20 -37.44 3.67 -46.00
C VAL A 20 -36.63 4.96 -45.67
N ILE A 21 -35.89 5.41 -46.65
CA ILE A 21 -35.13 6.65 -46.75
C ILE A 21 -36.05 7.88 -46.66
N SER A 22 -35.62 8.92 -45.94
CA SER A 22 -36.00 10.29 -46.23
C SER A 22 -34.84 11.24 -45.99
N VAL A 23 -34.29 11.72 -47.07
CA VAL A 23 -33.35 12.84 -47.21
C VAL A 23 -34.13 14.14 -47.18
N LEU A 24 -33.68 15.11 -46.39
CA LEU A 24 -33.88 16.53 -46.71
C LEU A 24 -32.72 17.36 -46.12
N ALA A 25 -32.02 17.96 -47.04
CA ALA A 25 -30.92 18.90 -46.82
C ALA A 25 -31.48 20.34 -46.71
N PHE A 26 -30.58 21.22 -46.30
CA PHE A 26 -30.53 22.68 -46.29
C PHE A 26 -30.47 23.27 -44.89
N SER A 27 -29.54 24.13 -44.54
CA SER A 27 -28.70 25.08 -45.26
C SER A 27 -27.55 25.55 -44.35
N MET A 28 -26.38 25.82 -44.94
CA MET A 28 -25.32 26.63 -44.35
C MET A 28 -25.78 28.08 -44.11
N VAL A 29 -25.28 28.69 -43.03
CA VAL A 29 -24.74 30.07 -43.00
C VAL A 29 -24.05 30.32 -41.67
N GLY A 30 -22.79 30.78 -41.74
CA GLY A 30 -22.26 31.83 -40.89
C GLY A 30 -21.09 31.45 -39.98
N CYS A 31 -19.89 31.74 -40.42
CA CYS A 31 -18.66 31.85 -39.60
C CYS A 31 -18.81 32.85 -38.46
N SER A 32 -18.28 32.46 -37.29
CA SER A 32 -17.38 33.33 -36.51
C SER A 32 -16.62 32.49 -35.50
N SER A 33 -15.37 32.40 -35.75
CA SER A 33 -14.14 32.31 -34.98
C SER A 33 -14.21 32.22 -33.45
N LEU A 34 -13.34 31.30 -32.93
CA LEU A 34 -12.50 31.42 -31.74
C LEU A 34 -13.21 31.46 -30.37
N ASP A 35 -13.30 30.34 -29.75
CA ASP A 35 -12.84 29.97 -28.44
C ASP A 35 -13.52 28.64 -27.99
N THR A 36 -13.06 27.54 -28.50
CA THR A 36 -13.38 26.25 -27.94
C THR A 36 -12.23 25.81 -27.04
N ALA A 37 -12.04 26.54 -25.95
CA ALA A 37 -11.47 25.98 -24.76
C ALA A 37 -12.43 24.92 -24.23
N ASP A 38 -11.95 23.74 -24.17
CA ASP A 38 -12.43 22.46 -23.72
C ASP A 38 -13.45 22.53 -22.55
N ARG A 39 -14.70 22.85 -22.83
CA ARG A 39 -15.82 22.59 -21.95
C ARG A 39 -16.45 21.27 -22.34
N ARG A 40 -15.79 20.18 -22.05
CA ARG A 40 -16.50 18.96 -21.73
C ARG A 40 -17.14 19.16 -20.35
N GLU A 41 -18.30 19.77 -20.32
CA GLU A 41 -19.20 19.66 -19.20
C GLU A 41 -19.53 18.16 -19.06
N LYS A 42 -18.75 17.47 -18.19
CA LYS A 42 -19.22 16.20 -17.63
C LYS A 42 -20.56 16.53 -16.99
N SER A 43 -21.64 15.93 -17.47
CA SER A 43 -22.96 15.94 -16.90
C SER A 43 -22.81 15.84 -15.38
N ALA A 44 -23.13 16.91 -14.67
CA ALA A 44 -23.19 16.90 -13.22
C ALA A 44 -24.18 15.80 -12.82
N ARG A 45 -23.71 14.78 -12.11
CA ARG A 45 -24.59 13.85 -11.40
C ARG A 45 -25.28 14.66 -10.31
N THR A 46 -26.46 15.19 -10.63
CA THR A 46 -27.25 15.95 -9.67
C THR A 46 -28.03 14.95 -8.82
N GLY A 47 -27.57 14.71 -7.58
CA GLY A 47 -28.40 14.13 -6.52
C GLY A 47 -28.39 12.61 -6.35
N GLU A 48 -27.58 11.86 -7.08
CA GLU A 48 -27.45 10.40 -6.85
C GLU A 48 -26.39 10.10 -5.79
N ASN A 49 -26.73 9.22 -4.83
CA ASN A 49 -25.76 8.69 -3.88
C ASN A 49 -24.73 7.83 -4.62
N VAL A 50 -23.45 8.01 -4.27
CA VAL A 50 -22.33 7.27 -4.85
C VAL A 50 -21.86 6.23 -3.84
N THR A 51 -21.75 4.97 -4.25
CA THR A 51 -21.08 3.94 -3.45
C THR A 51 -19.71 3.67 -4.04
N LEU A 52 -18.68 3.79 -3.22
CA LEU A 52 -17.29 3.52 -3.53
C LEU A 52 -16.78 2.34 -2.67
N TYR A 53 -15.69 1.74 -3.06
CA TYR A 53 -15.15 0.54 -2.41
C TYR A 53 -13.71 0.78 -2.00
N ALA A 54 -13.38 0.47 -0.75
CA ALA A 54 -12.02 0.54 -0.23
C ALA A 54 -11.56 -0.83 0.25
N ALA A 55 -10.30 -1.19 0.01
CA ALA A 55 -9.75 -2.48 0.38
C ALA A 55 -8.37 -2.39 1.02
N CYS A 56 -8.07 -3.35 1.89
CA CYS A 56 -6.73 -3.69 2.37
C CYS A 56 -6.62 -5.21 2.58
N ASP A 57 -5.43 -5.76 2.49
CA ASP A 57 -5.15 -7.17 2.83
C ASP A 57 -5.06 -7.40 4.33
N SER A 58 -4.75 -6.37 5.07
CA SER A 58 -4.46 -6.39 6.50
C SER A 58 -5.67 -6.75 7.35
N GLY A 59 -5.42 -7.39 8.49
CA GLY A 59 -6.46 -7.77 9.44
C GLY A 59 -7.29 -6.60 9.96
N ALA A 60 -8.59 -6.84 10.24
CA ALA A 60 -9.55 -5.79 10.60
C ALA A 60 -9.13 -4.92 11.80
N ASP A 61 -8.36 -5.45 12.73
CA ASP A 61 -7.93 -4.72 13.93
C ASP A 61 -6.63 -3.93 13.76
N THR A 62 -5.99 -4.02 12.59
CA THR A 62 -4.76 -3.25 12.28
C THR A 62 -5.03 -1.76 12.06
N VAL A 63 -4.00 -0.92 12.25
CA VAL A 63 -4.08 0.52 11.93
C VAL A 63 -4.35 0.73 10.45
N THR A 64 -3.81 -0.11 9.55
CA THR A 64 -4.13 -0.06 8.12
C THR A 64 -5.63 -0.16 7.86
N ALA A 65 -6.29 -1.20 8.39
CA ALA A 65 -7.73 -1.37 8.24
C ALA A 65 -8.53 -0.30 8.98
N LYS A 66 -8.04 0.18 10.12
CA LYS A 66 -8.65 1.29 10.87
C LYS A 66 -8.49 2.61 10.12
N PHE A 67 -7.35 2.87 9.48
CA PHE A 67 -7.12 4.03 8.60
C PHE A 67 -8.13 4.05 7.46
N MET A 68 -8.31 2.91 6.77
CA MET A 68 -9.31 2.75 5.73
C MET A 68 -10.73 3.08 6.23
N ARG A 69 -11.11 2.57 7.41
CA ARG A 69 -12.46 2.82 7.98
C ARG A 69 -12.66 4.26 8.47
N ASP A 70 -11.63 4.88 9.05
CA ASP A 70 -11.67 6.29 9.44
C ASP A 70 -11.83 7.19 8.22
N PHE A 71 -11.08 6.90 7.14
CA PHE A 71 -11.24 7.57 5.85
C PHE A 71 -12.67 7.42 5.32
N ALA A 72 -13.17 6.19 5.26
CA ALA A 72 -14.53 5.92 4.78
C ALA A 72 -15.59 6.69 5.55
N LYS A 73 -15.48 6.68 6.88
CA LYS A 73 -16.37 7.44 7.78
C LYS A 73 -16.31 8.94 7.51
N ARG A 74 -15.11 9.52 7.36
CA ARG A 74 -14.94 10.95 7.07
C ARG A 74 -15.52 11.34 5.73
N VAL A 75 -15.31 10.54 4.69
CA VAL A 75 -15.92 10.77 3.37
C VAL A 75 -17.44 10.78 3.46
N GLU A 76 -18.04 9.84 4.17
CA GLU A 76 -19.48 9.77 4.36
C GLU A 76 -20.02 10.98 5.15
N GLU A 77 -19.38 11.33 6.27
CA GLU A 77 -19.75 12.47 7.11
C GLU A 77 -19.63 13.80 6.35
N LYS A 78 -18.48 14.06 5.69
CA LYS A 78 -18.22 15.30 4.94
C LYS A 78 -19.10 15.45 3.71
N SER A 79 -19.51 14.34 3.08
CA SER A 79 -20.45 14.35 1.95
C SER A 79 -21.93 14.42 2.37
N ASN A 80 -22.22 14.48 3.69
CA ASN A 80 -23.57 14.37 4.24
C ASN A 80 -24.31 13.11 3.76
N GLY A 81 -23.59 11.98 3.69
CA GLY A 81 -24.11 10.69 3.27
C GLY A 81 -24.27 10.51 1.77
N LYS A 82 -23.87 11.48 0.93
CA LYS A 82 -23.94 11.35 -0.54
C LYS A 82 -22.92 10.37 -1.10
N ILE A 83 -21.76 10.26 -0.45
CA ILE A 83 -20.72 9.28 -0.81
C ILE A 83 -20.64 8.27 0.32
N LYS A 84 -20.94 7.02 0.02
CA LYS A 84 -20.72 5.88 0.92
C LYS A 84 -19.48 5.15 0.48
N VAL A 85 -18.59 4.78 1.40
CA VAL A 85 -17.41 3.94 1.13
C VAL A 85 -17.55 2.62 1.89
N GLU A 86 -17.74 1.53 1.14
CA GLU A 86 -17.75 0.17 1.71
C GLU A 86 -16.32 -0.34 1.83
N THR A 87 -16.00 -0.93 2.98
CA THR A 87 -14.61 -1.32 3.32
C THR A 87 -14.45 -2.82 3.43
N TYR A 88 -13.35 -3.35 2.89
CA TYR A 88 -12.99 -4.76 2.89
C TYR A 88 -11.58 -4.93 3.46
N SER A 89 -11.45 -5.64 4.57
CA SER A 89 -10.17 -6.01 5.21
C SER A 89 -9.94 -7.52 5.13
N ASP A 90 -8.89 -8.02 5.80
CA ASP A 90 -8.63 -9.46 5.94
C ASP A 90 -8.52 -10.21 4.61
N SER A 91 -7.95 -9.56 3.59
CA SER A 91 -7.81 -10.12 2.23
C SER A 91 -9.13 -10.60 1.59
N GLN A 92 -10.29 -10.06 2.03
CA GLN A 92 -11.63 -10.49 1.55
C GLN A 92 -11.80 -10.35 0.04
N VAL A 93 -11.08 -9.42 -0.58
CA VAL A 93 -11.15 -9.14 -2.03
C VAL A 93 -9.83 -9.33 -2.74
N GLY A 94 -8.86 -10.00 -2.10
CA GLY A 94 -7.54 -10.31 -2.63
C GLY A 94 -6.41 -9.87 -1.71
N GLY A 95 -5.19 -10.32 -2.02
CA GLY A 95 -3.95 -9.83 -1.41
C GLY A 95 -3.49 -8.49 -2.02
N ASP A 96 -2.31 -8.04 -1.61
CA ASP A 96 -1.76 -6.73 -2.01
C ASP A 96 -1.76 -6.48 -3.53
N SER A 97 -1.31 -7.46 -4.31
CA SER A 97 -1.22 -7.33 -5.77
C SER A 97 -2.60 -7.26 -6.42
N GLU A 98 -3.53 -8.13 -6.03
CA GLU A 98 -4.87 -8.19 -6.61
C GLU A 98 -5.67 -6.92 -6.32
N ILE A 99 -5.60 -6.38 -5.09
CA ILE A 99 -6.32 -5.15 -4.76
C ILE A 99 -5.70 -3.92 -5.45
N PHE A 100 -4.37 -3.90 -5.64
CA PHE A 100 -3.68 -2.84 -6.36
C PHE A 100 -4.11 -2.80 -7.84
N GLU A 101 -4.07 -3.95 -8.53
CA GLU A 101 -4.54 -4.08 -9.92
C GLU A 101 -6.03 -3.74 -10.06
N ALA A 102 -6.86 -4.16 -9.11
CA ALA A 102 -8.29 -3.83 -9.09
C ALA A 102 -8.51 -2.31 -8.95
N CYS A 103 -7.66 -1.61 -8.21
CA CYS A 103 -7.69 -0.15 -8.09
C CYS A 103 -7.27 0.54 -9.40
N GLN A 104 -6.20 0.11 -10.04
CA GLN A 104 -5.82 0.59 -11.38
C GLN A 104 -6.95 0.39 -12.39
N GLY A 105 -7.62 -0.77 -12.31
CA GLY A 105 -8.79 -1.10 -13.13
C GLY A 105 -10.02 -0.25 -12.85
N GLY A 106 -10.13 0.36 -11.67
CA GLY A 106 -11.30 1.11 -11.20
C GLY A 106 -12.40 0.25 -10.57
N ASN A 107 -12.14 -1.05 -10.34
CA ASN A 107 -13.06 -1.96 -9.67
C ASN A 107 -13.06 -1.75 -8.14
N ILE A 108 -11.91 -1.40 -7.57
CA ILE A 108 -11.75 -0.88 -6.21
C ILE A 108 -11.45 0.62 -6.33
N SER A 109 -12.11 1.42 -5.51
CA SER A 109 -11.98 2.88 -5.55
C SER A 109 -10.74 3.37 -4.80
N PHE A 110 -10.45 2.73 -3.65
CA PHE A 110 -9.34 3.08 -2.76
C PHE A 110 -8.65 1.83 -2.24
N VAL A 111 -7.33 1.91 -2.12
CA VAL A 111 -6.50 0.86 -1.50
C VAL A 111 -5.67 1.44 -0.39
N PHE A 112 -5.61 0.70 0.72
CA PHE A 112 -4.79 0.99 1.88
C PHE A 112 -3.82 -0.16 2.09
N GLN A 113 -2.54 0.05 1.81
CA GLN A 113 -1.53 -1.01 1.90
C GLN A 113 -0.13 -0.48 2.10
N ALA A 114 0.79 -1.34 2.54
CA ALA A 114 2.21 -1.03 2.62
C ALA A 114 2.78 -0.65 1.24
N THR A 115 3.83 0.17 1.21
CA THR A 115 4.50 0.57 -0.04
C THR A 115 5.30 -0.57 -0.66
N SER A 116 5.87 -1.45 0.16
CA SER A 116 6.81 -2.46 -0.31
C SER A 116 6.26 -3.45 -1.34
N PRO A 117 5.00 -3.96 -1.27
CA PRO A 117 4.43 -4.78 -2.34
C PRO A 117 4.18 -4.02 -3.64
N GLN A 118 4.08 -2.68 -3.57
CA GLN A 118 3.78 -1.84 -4.74
C GLN A 118 4.97 -1.69 -5.70
N VAL A 119 6.18 -2.00 -5.26
CA VAL A 119 7.41 -1.88 -6.06
C VAL A 119 7.35 -2.67 -7.37
N SER A 120 6.60 -3.76 -7.41
CA SER A 120 6.36 -4.54 -8.63
C SER A 120 5.56 -3.77 -9.69
N PHE A 121 4.81 -2.75 -9.31
CA PHE A 121 3.95 -1.93 -10.17
C PHE A 121 4.51 -0.52 -10.36
N ILE A 122 5.11 0.03 -9.30
CA ILE A 122 5.72 1.36 -9.24
C ILE A 122 7.14 1.17 -8.66
N PRO A 123 8.14 0.87 -9.51
CA PRO A 123 9.52 0.65 -9.05
C PRO A 123 10.05 1.79 -8.17
N GLU A 124 9.64 3.02 -8.43
CA GLU A 124 10.06 4.21 -7.71
C GLU A 124 9.62 4.23 -6.24
N ALA A 125 8.58 3.46 -5.88
CA ALA A 125 8.21 3.27 -4.47
C ALA A 125 9.32 2.61 -3.65
N ALA A 126 10.29 1.94 -4.30
CA ALA A 126 11.46 1.35 -3.67
C ALA A 126 12.34 2.35 -2.90
N VAL A 127 12.24 3.65 -3.21
CA VAL A 127 12.94 4.69 -2.43
C VAL A 127 12.59 4.61 -0.93
N LEU A 128 11.38 4.15 -0.60
CA LEU A 128 10.91 3.97 0.78
C LEU A 128 11.38 2.65 1.42
N ASP A 129 11.97 1.75 0.64
CA ASP A 129 12.59 0.50 1.09
C ASP A 129 14.12 0.64 1.28
N ALA A 130 14.65 1.86 1.31
CA ALA A 130 16.03 2.15 1.65
C ALA A 130 16.30 1.72 3.11
N PRO A 131 17.17 0.71 3.34
CA PRO A 131 17.34 0.14 4.68
C PRO A 131 18.03 1.10 5.63
N MET A 132 17.55 1.13 6.89
CA MET A 132 18.11 1.93 7.97
C MET A 132 18.28 3.42 7.62
N ALA A 133 17.35 3.95 6.82
CA ALA A 133 17.38 5.31 6.31
C ALA A 133 17.11 6.36 7.40
N PHE A 134 16.26 6.06 8.36
CA PHE A 134 15.76 7.03 9.32
C PHE A 134 16.21 6.69 10.75
N ASP A 135 16.71 7.69 11.47
CA ASP A 135 17.12 7.55 12.86
C ASP A 135 15.92 7.60 13.83
N ASN A 136 14.82 8.24 13.43
CA ASN A 136 13.60 8.33 14.23
C ASN A 136 12.36 8.55 13.35
N ILE A 137 11.18 8.39 13.97
CA ILE A 137 9.90 8.44 13.25
C ILE A 137 9.51 9.86 12.83
N GLU A 138 9.95 10.88 13.57
CA GLU A 138 9.63 12.28 13.27
C GLU A 138 10.29 12.72 11.96
N ILE A 139 11.56 12.34 11.75
CA ILE A 139 12.27 12.59 10.48
C ILE A 139 11.58 11.84 9.35
N ALA A 140 11.28 10.55 9.54
CA ALA A 140 10.61 9.75 8.52
C ALA A 140 9.28 10.40 8.08
N ARG A 141 8.45 10.84 9.02
CA ARG A 141 7.16 11.49 8.72
C ARG A 141 7.30 12.80 7.97
N LYS A 142 8.32 13.62 8.29
CA LYS A 142 8.61 14.86 7.55
C LYS A 142 8.98 14.58 6.10
N VAL A 143 9.78 13.53 5.86
CA VAL A 143 10.13 13.09 4.50
C VAL A 143 8.90 12.52 3.77
N LEU A 144 8.07 11.72 4.44
CA LEU A 144 6.83 11.18 3.87
C LEU A 144 5.76 12.24 3.58
N ASP A 145 5.89 13.46 4.10
CA ASP A 145 5.02 14.61 3.82
C ASP A 145 5.73 15.70 2.98
N GLY A 146 7.00 15.47 2.61
CA GLY A 146 7.88 16.44 1.97
C GLY A 146 7.93 16.37 0.45
N GLU A 147 9.07 16.78 -0.12
CA GLU A 147 9.31 16.78 -1.56
C GLU A 147 9.26 15.38 -2.17
N LEU A 148 9.73 14.37 -1.42
CA LEU A 148 9.69 12.98 -1.85
C LEU A 148 8.24 12.52 -2.13
N PHE A 149 7.28 12.88 -1.26
CA PHE A 149 5.87 12.59 -1.49
C PHE A 149 5.34 13.24 -2.78
N GLU A 150 5.68 14.50 -3.01
CA GLU A 150 5.23 15.22 -4.21
C GLU A 150 5.78 14.58 -5.50
N LYS A 151 7.03 14.12 -5.49
CA LYS A 151 7.62 13.38 -6.60
C LYS A 151 6.93 12.03 -6.82
N LEU A 152 6.68 11.27 -5.76
CA LEU A 152 6.01 9.97 -5.85
C LEU A 152 4.61 10.07 -6.46
N LYS A 153 3.84 11.13 -6.18
CA LYS A 153 2.53 11.35 -6.80
C LYS A 153 2.56 11.30 -8.32
N GLY A 154 3.64 11.78 -8.94
CA GLY A 154 3.84 11.72 -10.39
C GLY A 154 3.87 10.27 -10.90
N TYR A 155 4.67 9.42 -10.29
CA TYR A 155 4.81 8.02 -10.69
C TYR A 155 3.52 7.21 -10.49
N TYR A 156 2.79 7.45 -9.39
CA TYR A 156 1.45 6.86 -9.22
C TYR A 156 0.47 7.32 -10.30
N SER A 157 0.53 8.60 -10.67
CA SER A 157 -0.33 9.14 -11.73
C SER A 157 -0.09 8.50 -13.10
N GLU A 158 1.14 8.13 -13.43
CA GLU A 158 1.50 7.41 -14.65
C GLU A 158 0.91 5.99 -14.71
N LYS A 159 0.49 5.46 -13.58
CA LYS A 159 -0.13 4.13 -13.42
C LYS A 159 -1.64 4.18 -13.19
N ASP A 160 -2.31 5.25 -13.62
CA ASP A 160 -3.76 5.45 -13.43
C ASP A 160 -4.21 5.48 -11.95
N LEU A 161 -3.33 5.91 -11.05
CA LEU A 161 -3.55 6.00 -9.61
C LEU A 161 -3.35 7.42 -9.10
N VAL A 162 -3.98 7.74 -7.97
CA VAL A 162 -3.77 8.98 -7.23
C VAL A 162 -3.27 8.63 -5.83
N LEU A 163 -2.03 8.99 -5.52
CA LEU A 163 -1.49 8.87 -4.17
C LEU A 163 -2.06 10.00 -3.31
N LEU A 164 -2.94 9.66 -2.37
CA LEU A 164 -3.66 10.63 -1.53
C LEU A 164 -2.91 10.96 -0.23
N GLY A 165 -2.12 10.03 0.30
CA GLY A 165 -1.33 10.23 1.51
C GLY A 165 -0.58 8.99 1.92
N ILE A 166 0.43 9.17 2.78
CA ILE A 166 1.22 8.08 3.36
C ILE A 166 1.19 8.22 4.89
N ALA A 167 0.53 7.27 5.57
CA ALA A 167 0.65 7.08 7.01
C ALA A 167 1.83 6.12 7.30
N ASP A 168 1.99 5.72 8.56
CA ASP A 168 2.97 4.72 8.96
C ASP A 168 2.47 3.87 10.14
N GLN A 169 3.09 2.74 10.35
CA GLN A 169 2.93 1.88 11.53
C GLN A 169 4.20 1.84 12.39
N GLY A 170 5.08 2.85 12.26
CA GLY A 170 6.39 2.87 12.90
C GLY A 170 7.43 2.08 12.12
N PHE A 171 8.45 1.62 12.84
CA PHE A 171 9.51 0.80 12.27
C PHE A 171 9.16 -0.69 12.29
N ARG A 172 9.82 -1.43 11.42
CA ARG A 172 9.75 -2.89 11.36
C ARG A 172 10.79 -3.49 12.29
N GLU A 173 10.35 -4.44 13.10
CA GLU A 173 11.13 -5.19 14.04
C GLU A 173 11.21 -6.66 13.64
N THR A 174 12.17 -7.39 14.15
CA THR A 174 12.35 -8.82 13.84
C THR A 174 11.83 -9.67 14.98
N THR A 175 10.98 -10.67 14.72
CA THR A 175 10.75 -11.75 15.68
C THR A 175 11.48 -13.03 15.26
N SER A 176 11.92 -13.83 16.21
CA SER A 176 12.74 -15.02 15.94
C SER A 176 12.61 -16.08 17.03
N ASN A 177 12.76 -17.36 16.65
CA ASN A 177 12.97 -18.48 17.56
C ASN A 177 14.45 -18.72 17.90
N LYS A 178 15.33 -17.87 17.37
CA LYS A 178 16.77 -17.86 17.70
C LYS A 178 17.14 -16.52 18.27
N LYS A 179 17.93 -16.54 19.34
CA LYS A 179 18.43 -15.33 19.94
C LYS A 179 19.36 -14.59 18.97
N ILE A 180 19.16 -13.29 18.81
CA ILE A 180 19.94 -12.41 17.92
C ILE A 180 20.47 -11.25 18.75
N ASP A 181 21.75 -11.30 19.09
CA ASP A 181 22.44 -10.26 19.85
C ASP A 181 23.46 -9.48 18.99
N LYS A 182 23.86 -10.03 17.84
CA LYS A 182 24.90 -9.47 16.95
C LYS A 182 24.68 -9.86 15.50
N LEU A 183 25.32 -9.14 14.57
CA LEU A 183 25.19 -9.33 13.13
C LEU A 183 25.37 -10.81 12.68
N SER A 184 26.33 -11.53 13.27
CA SER A 184 26.60 -12.92 12.88
C SER A 184 25.46 -13.89 13.19
N ASP A 185 24.50 -13.52 14.06
CA ASP A 185 23.41 -14.38 14.47
C ASP A 185 22.29 -14.44 13.43
N PHE A 186 22.28 -13.48 12.49
CA PHE A 186 21.40 -13.54 11.30
C PHE A 186 21.82 -14.63 10.30
N LYS A 187 23.07 -15.11 10.38
CA LYS A 187 23.57 -16.06 9.38
C LYS A 187 22.77 -17.35 9.34
N GLY A 188 22.20 -17.63 8.16
CA GLY A 188 21.41 -18.83 7.91
C GLY A 188 20.01 -18.80 8.53
N LEU A 189 19.57 -17.69 9.13
CA LEU A 189 18.22 -17.51 9.66
C LEU A 189 17.20 -17.58 8.53
N LYS A 190 16.24 -18.49 8.62
CA LYS A 190 15.12 -18.56 7.68
C LYS A 190 14.10 -17.50 8.07
N ILE A 191 14.16 -16.36 7.42
CA ILE A 191 13.31 -15.23 7.73
C ILE A 191 12.28 -15.00 6.62
N ARG A 192 11.01 -14.86 7.00
CA ARG A 192 9.97 -14.43 6.06
C ARG A 192 10.12 -12.94 5.79
N THR A 193 9.97 -12.56 4.52
CA THR A 193 9.86 -11.17 4.08
C THR A 193 8.57 -10.95 3.28
N MET A 194 8.19 -9.70 3.07
CA MET A 194 7.25 -9.35 2.02
C MET A 194 7.83 -9.72 0.64
N GLU A 195 6.98 -9.77 -0.38
CA GLU A 195 7.36 -10.02 -1.78
C GLU A 195 8.00 -8.76 -2.39
N ASN A 196 9.18 -8.40 -1.87
CA ASN A 196 9.92 -7.21 -2.23
C ASN A 196 11.40 -7.55 -2.44
N PRO A 197 11.99 -7.24 -3.61
CA PRO A 197 13.37 -7.60 -3.93
C PRO A 197 14.39 -6.94 -2.99
N TYR A 198 14.14 -5.72 -2.51
CA TYR A 198 15.07 -4.99 -1.65
C TYR A 198 15.05 -5.51 -0.22
N HIS A 199 13.89 -5.92 0.31
CA HIS A 199 13.79 -6.64 1.58
C HIS A 199 14.55 -7.97 1.51
N ILE A 200 14.41 -8.72 0.41
CA ILE A 200 15.17 -9.95 0.19
C ILE A 200 16.67 -9.65 0.15
N LYS A 201 17.11 -8.62 -0.57
CA LYS A 201 18.52 -8.22 -0.66
C LYS A 201 19.08 -7.80 0.70
N PHE A 202 18.31 -7.01 1.47
CA PHE A 202 18.70 -6.59 2.82
C PHE A 202 19.00 -7.80 3.72
N TRP A 203 18.07 -8.73 3.86
CA TRP A 203 18.28 -9.91 4.71
C TRP A 203 19.41 -10.82 4.22
N LYS A 204 19.58 -10.96 2.90
CA LYS A 204 20.73 -11.65 2.31
C LYS A 204 22.05 -10.97 2.65
N SER A 205 22.12 -9.64 2.67
CA SER A 205 23.33 -8.89 3.02
C SER A 205 23.77 -9.13 4.47
N LEU A 206 22.81 -9.42 5.37
CA LEU A 206 23.07 -9.83 6.75
C LEU A 206 23.41 -11.32 6.88
N GLY A 207 23.38 -12.08 5.78
CA GLY A 207 23.65 -13.52 5.76
C GLY A 207 22.46 -14.42 6.08
N ALA A 208 21.25 -13.88 6.17
CA ALA A 208 20.03 -14.65 6.39
C ALA A 208 19.55 -15.32 5.08
N ASN A 209 18.58 -16.22 5.22
CA ASN A 209 17.88 -16.92 4.14
C ASN A 209 16.44 -16.40 4.05
N PRO A 210 16.19 -15.29 3.36
CA PRO A 210 14.84 -14.72 3.24
C PRO A 210 13.95 -15.60 2.35
N THR A 211 12.70 -15.75 2.78
CA THR A 211 11.64 -16.46 2.06
C THR A 211 10.46 -15.51 1.89
N PRO A 212 10.22 -14.97 0.68
CA PRO A 212 9.06 -14.15 0.42
C PRO A 212 7.79 -15.00 0.48
N MET A 213 6.75 -14.49 1.16
CA MET A 213 5.42 -15.09 1.20
C MET A 213 4.37 -14.07 1.62
N SER A 214 3.11 -14.30 1.26
CA SER A 214 1.99 -13.44 1.64
C SER A 214 1.82 -13.34 3.16
N TYR A 215 1.25 -12.23 3.63
CA TYR A 215 1.08 -11.99 5.07
C TYR A 215 0.18 -13.05 5.74
N SER A 216 -0.86 -13.50 5.06
CA SER A 216 -1.80 -14.52 5.55
C SER A 216 -1.16 -15.89 5.80
N GLU A 217 0.00 -16.18 5.20
CA GLU A 217 0.70 -17.46 5.34
C GLU A 217 1.70 -17.48 6.50
N VAL A 218 2.06 -16.31 7.04
CA VAL A 218 3.17 -16.16 8.01
C VAL A 218 2.93 -16.97 9.28
N TYR A 219 1.74 -16.88 9.90
CA TYR A 219 1.46 -17.60 11.14
C TYR A 219 1.65 -19.10 10.99
N ILE A 220 1.14 -19.67 9.91
CA ILE A 220 1.28 -21.10 9.61
C ILE A 220 2.74 -21.45 9.31
N GLY A 221 3.47 -20.58 8.60
CA GLY A 221 4.89 -20.74 8.33
C GLY A 221 5.73 -20.82 9.60
N LEU A 222 5.47 -19.94 10.57
CA LEU A 222 6.10 -19.92 11.89
C LEU A 222 5.71 -21.19 12.70
N GLN A 223 4.42 -21.50 12.77
CA GLN A 223 3.91 -22.66 13.52
C GLN A 223 4.48 -23.98 13.01
N GLN A 224 4.66 -24.12 11.69
CA GLN A 224 5.22 -25.33 11.08
C GLN A 224 6.76 -25.35 11.06
N GLY A 225 7.43 -24.27 11.45
CA GLY A 225 8.89 -24.13 11.43
C GLY A 225 9.49 -24.12 10.02
N THR A 226 8.70 -23.77 8.99
CA THR A 226 9.20 -23.56 7.64
C THR A 226 10.03 -22.27 7.57
N ILE A 227 9.73 -21.31 8.43
CA ILE A 227 10.50 -20.11 8.73
C ILE A 227 10.82 -20.06 10.23
N ASP A 228 11.99 -19.52 10.59
CA ASP A 228 12.45 -19.36 11.97
C ASP A 228 12.12 -17.96 12.53
N ALA A 229 11.87 -17.00 11.63
CA ALA A 229 11.73 -15.58 11.92
C ALA A 229 10.82 -14.87 10.90
N GLN A 230 10.32 -13.72 11.28
CA GLN A 230 9.65 -12.75 10.41
C GLN A 230 9.99 -11.33 10.86
N GLU A 231 9.64 -10.33 10.09
CA GLU A 231 9.85 -8.92 10.40
C GLU A 231 8.60 -8.10 10.02
N ASN A 232 8.16 -7.27 10.94
CA ASN A 232 6.98 -6.42 10.79
C ASN A 232 6.96 -5.31 11.86
N PRO A 233 6.15 -4.24 11.69
CA PRO A 233 5.86 -3.36 12.80
C PRO A 233 5.11 -4.10 13.91
N LEU A 234 5.24 -3.63 15.16
CA LEU A 234 4.71 -4.32 16.36
C LEU A 234 3.23 -4.71 16.21
N GLU A 235 2.40 -3.85 15.63
CA GLU A 235 1.00 -4.17 15.44
C GLU A 235 0.78 -5.37 14.53
N ALA A 236 1.50 -5.43 13.41
CA ALA A 236 1.41 -6.53 12.47
C ALA A 236 2.03 -7.84 13.03
N ILE A 237 2.71 -7.77 14.17
CA ILE A 237 3.14 -8.94 14.95
C ILE A 237 2.04 -9.37 15.93
N ILE A 238 1.38 -8.39 16.57
CA ILE A 238 0.44 -8.63 17.68
C ILE A 238 -0.93 -9.09 17.18
N VAL A 239 -1.49 -8.41 16.18
CA VAL A 239 -2.86 -8.71 15.70
C VAL A 239 -3.01 -10.18 15.26
N PRO A 240 -2.10 -10.75 14.44
CA PRO A 240 -2.15 -12.17 14.09
C PRO A 240 -1.50 -13.08 15.13
N ARG A 241 -1.04 -12.53 16.26
CA ARG A 241 -0.38 -13.24 17.37
C ARG A 241 0.88 -14.00 16.97
N PHE A 242 1.70 -13.42 16.10
CA PHE A 242 2.99 -14.04 15.69
C PHE A 242 3.90 -14.30 16.90
N TYR A 243 3.83 -13.47 17.93
CA TYR A 243 4.57 -13.62 19.18
C TYR A 243 4.30 -14.96 19.90
N GLU A 244 3.14 -15.60 19.69
CA GLU A 244 2.87 -16.93 20.27
C GLU A 244 3.76 -18.03 19.67
N GLN A 245 4.36 -17.77 18.52
CA GLN A 245 5.23 -18.68 17.78
C GLN A 245 6.70 -18.23 17.79
N GLN A 246 7.04 -17.20 18.59
CA GLN A 246 8.36 -16.56 18.54
C GLN A 246 8.90 -16.26 19.94
N ASP A 247 10.10 -16.75 20.25
CA ASP A 247 10.74 -16.59 21.56
C ASP A 247 11.30 -15.18 21.78
N TYR A 248 11.66 -14.48 20.71
CA TYR A 248 12.37 -13.18 20.76
C TYR A 248 11.71 -12.15 19.89
N LEU A 249 11.62 -10.90 20.38
CA LEU A 249 11.45 -9.67 19.61
C LEU A 249 12.76 -8.90 19.63
N VAL A 250 13.34 -8.64 18.47
CA VAL A 250 14.59 -7.91 18.31
C VAL A 250 14.30 -6.54 17.70
N ASN A 251 14.61 -5.48 18.43
CA ASN A 251 14.42 -4.10 17.98
C ASN A 251 15.51 -3.75 16.97
N THR A 252 15.20 -4.02 15.70
CA THR A 252 16.11 -3.83 14.57
C THR A 252 15.90 -2.49 13.88
N ASN A 253 14.70 -1.90 13.93
CA ASN A 253 14.33 -0.62 13.29
C ASN A 253 14.85 -0.49 11.85
N HIS A 254 14.84 -1.58 11.10
CA HIS A 254 15.59 -1.69 9.84
C HIS A 254 14.89 -1.03 8.66
N PHE A 255 13.57 -0.88 8.68
CA PHE A 255 12.75 -0.14 7.70
C PHE A 255 11.64 0.63 8.41
N ILE A 256 11.31 1.80 7.91
CA ILE A 256 9.99 2.39 8.16
C ILE A 256 8.91 1.50 7.53
N HIS A 257 7.69 1.49 8.09
CA HIS A 257 6.54 0.81 7.47
C HIS A 257 5.49 1.81 6.99
N PRO A 258 5.68 2.41 5.79
CA PRO A 258 4.72 3.34 5.24
C PRO A 258 3.45 2.60 4.77
N VAL A 259 2.31 3.24 4.97
CA VAL A 259 0.99 2.77 4.53
C VAL A 259 0.34 3.84 3.67
N THR A 260 0.13 3.55 2.41
CA THR A 260 -0.49 4.47 1.46
C THR A 260 -2.00 4.44 1.52
N CYS A 261 -2.62 5.60 1.26
CA CYS A 261 -3.98 5.75 0.78
C CYS A 261 -3.91 6.07 -0.71
N ILE A 262 -4.38 5.16 -1.55
CA ILE A 262 -4.35 5.28 -3.01
C ILE A 262 -5.78 5.27 -3.53
N ALA A 263 -6.06 6.11 -4.53
CA ALA A 263 -7.33 6.10 -5.26
C ALA A 263 -7.13 5.73 -6.72
N SER A 264 -8.14 5.12 -7.33
CA SER A 264 -8.23 4.94 -8.77
C SER A 264 -8.41 6.30 -9.48
N SER A 265 -7.56 6.63 -10.46
CA SER A 265 -7.74 7.83 -11.29
C SER A 265 -9.06 7.80 -12.04
N LYS A 266 -9.53 6.60 -12.45
CA LYS A 266 -10.86 6.46 -13.11
C LYS A 266 -11.98 6.88 -12.20
N VAL A 267 -11.94 6.45 -10.93
CA VAL A 267 -12.92 6.82 -9.91
C VAL A 267 -12.83 8.31 -9.59
N MET A 268 -11.63 8.83 -9.29
CA MET A 268 -11.43 10.25 -8.99
C MET A 268 -11.92 11.15 -10.13
N ASN A 269 -11.69 10.75 -11.38
CA ASN A 269 -12.16 11.46 -12.56
C ASN A 269 -13.69 11.41 -12.75
N SER A 270 -14.39 10.46 -12.14
CA SER A 270 -15.84 10.39 -12.19
C SER A 270 -16.55 11.26 -11.15
N LEU A 271 -15.82 11.71 -10.13
CA LEU A 271 -16.33 12.57 -9.04
C LEU A 271 -16.36 14.04 -9.48
N THR A 272 -17.28 14.81 -8.90
CA THR A 272 -17.31 16.27 -9.05
C THR A 272 -16.09 16.90 -8.35
N TYR A 273 -15.87 18.19 -8.59
CA TYR A 273 -14.80 18.92 -7.91
C TYR A 273 -14.96 18.90 -6.37
N GLU A 274 -16.17 19.12 -5.89
CA GLU A 274 -16.50 19.12 -4.45
C GLU A 274 -16.33 17.74 -3.84
N GLU A 275 -16.75 16.68 -4.53
CA GLU A 275 -16.57 15.30 -4.07
C GLU A 275 -15.09 14.91 -3.99
N ARG A 276 -14.27 15.32 -4.97
CA ARG A 276 -12.82 15.13 -4.91
C ARG A 276 -12.18 15.87 -3.73
N ALA A 277 -12.61 17.11 -3.48
CA ALA A 277 -12.10 17.89 -2.35
C ALA A 277 -12.38 17.19 -1.02
N ILE A 278 -13.58 16.60 -0.85
CA ILE A 278 -13.94 15.79 0.32
C ILE A 278 -13.00 14.58 0.47
N VAL A 279 -12.70 13.87 -0.64
CA VAL A 279 -11.81 12.71 -0.63
C VAL A 279 -10.39 13.12 -0.19
N TYR A 280 -9.83 14.20 -0.73
CA TYR A 280 -8.50 14.69 -0.34
C TYR A 280 -8.45 15.12 1.13
N GLU A 281 -9.45 15.86 1.61
CA GLU A 281 -9.51 16.31 3.00
C GLU A 281 -9.65 15.12 3.95
N ALA A 282 -10.51 14.15 3.63
CA ALA A 282 -10.68 12.93 4.42
C ALA A 282 -9.38 12.10 4.47
N ALA A 283 -8.64 12.01 3.36
CA ALA A 283 -7.37 11.29 3.30
C ALA A 283 -6.32 11.94 4.21
N GLU A 284 -6.19 13.26 4.17
CA GLU A 284 -5.25 14.00 5.02
C GLU A 284 -5.56 13.85 6.51
N GLU A 285 -6.83 14.04 6.89
CA GLU A 285 -7.24 13.91 8.29
C GLU A 285 -7.09 12.49 8.82
N SER A 286 -7.44 11.49 8.01
CA SER A 286 -7.31 10.08 8.42
C SER A 286 -5.86 9.60 8.44
N LYS A 287 -4.97 10.14 7.60
CA LYS A 287 -3.51 9.93 7.67
C LYS A 287 -2.97 10.38 9.04
N VAL A 288 -3.30 11.60 9.46
CA VAL A 288 -2.89 12.13 10.76
C VAL A 288 -3.47 11.29 11.90
N TRP A 289 -4.74 10.89 11.79
CA TRP A 289 -5.38 10.03 12.78
C TRP A 289 -4.69 8.66 12.89
N ALA A 290 -4.29 8.05 11.75
CA ALA A 290 -3.60 6.76 11.73
C ALA A 290 -2.24 6.83 12.43
N ARG A 291 -1.41 7.84 12.14
CA ARG A 291 -0.12 8.08 12.80
C ARG A 291 -0.28 8.25 14.30
N ASN A 292 -1.22 9.09 14.73
CA ASN A 292 -1.53 9.30 16.15
C ASN A 292 -2.03 8.01 16.83
N THR A 293 -2.72 7.15 16.11
CA THR A 293 -3.21 5.87 16.63
C THR A 293 -2.05 4.89 16.81
N THR A 294 -1.11 4.84 15.86
CA THR A 294 0.12 4.07 15.98
C THR A 294 0.91 4.47 17.22
N ASP A 295 1.15 5.77 17.42
CA ASP A 295 1.91 6.28 18.56
C ASP A 295 1.27 5.95 19.90
N LYS A 296 -0.04 6.18 20.03
CA LYS A 296 -0.79 5.94 21.28
C LYS A 296 -0.83 4.46 21.68
N GLN A 297 -0.69 3.55 20.74
CA GLN A 297 -0.76 2.11 21.01
C GLN A 297 0.62 1.46 21.19
N LEU A 298 1.71 2.23 21.09
CA LEU A 298 3.07 1.68 21.13
C LEU A 298 3.35 0.97 22.47
N ASP A 299 3.09 1.66 23.59
CA ASP A 299 3.35 1.10 24.92
C ASP A 299 2.48 -0.13 25.20
N ASP A 300 1.19 -0.07 24.83
CA ASP A 300 0.28 -1.21 24.99
C ASP A 300 0.76 -2.42 24.20
N ARG A 301 1.32 -2.22 23.03
CA ARG A 301 1.85 -3.29 22.17
C ARG A 301 3.12 -3.91 22.76
N ILE A 302 4.03 -3.10 23.30
CA ILE A 302 5.22 -3.58 24.00
C ILE A 302 4.80 -4.43 25.20
N ASN A 303 3.84 -3.97 26.00
CA ASN A 303 3.31 -4.71 27.15
C ASN A 303 2.73 -6.08 26.74
N VAL A 304 2.00 -6.17 25.63
CA VAL A 304 1.47 -7.46 25.13
C VAL A 304 2.60 -8.44 24.82
N ILE A 305 3.69 -7.98 24.22
CA ILE A 305 4.87 -8.82 23.91
C ILE A 305 5.55 -9.29 25.20
N GLU A 306 5.79 -8.38 26.17
CA GLU A 306 6.41 -8.71 27.46
C GLU A 306 5.54 -9.71 28.26
N GLU A 307 4.22 -9.49 28.33
CA GLU A 307 3.27 -10.38 29.04
C GLU A 307 3.18 -11.76 28.37
N SER A 308 3.45 -11.88 27.07
CA SER A 308 3.45 -13.17 26.37
C SER A 308 4.61 -14.06 26.74
N GLY A 309 5.67 -13.50 27.35
CA GLY A 309 6.91 -14.20 27.66
C GLY A 309 7.95 -14.16 26.54
N THR A 310 7.69 -13.43 25.45
CA THR A 310 8.65 -13.17 24.38
C THR A 310 9.73 -12.21 24.90
N GLU A 311 11.01 -12.60 24.85
CA GLU A 311 12.14 -11.76 25.30
C GLU A 311 12.40 -10.63 24.31
N ILE A 312 12.38 -9.37 24.80
CA ILE A 312 12.69 -8.20 23.97
C ILE A 312 14.20 -7.93 24.02
N ILE A 313 14.84 -7.90 22.84
CA ILE A 313 16.27 -7.67 22.66
C ILE A 313 16.49 -6.32 22.00
N ASN A 314 17.24 -5.45 22.67
CA ASN A 314 17.73 -4.21 22.09
C ASN A 314 19.15 -4.43 21.58
N LEU A 315 19.36 -4.32 20.27
CA LEU A 315 20.68 -4.44 19.66
C LEU A 315 21.55 -3.24 20.07
N ASP A 316 22.82 -3.49 20.32
CA ASP A 316 23.77 -2.42 20.60
C ASP A 316 24.06 -1.57 19.34
N LYS A 317 24.52 -0.34 19.56
CA LYS A 317 24.83 0.61 18.48
C LYS A 317 25.81 0.02 17.46
N LYS A 318 26.80 -0.75 17.92
CA LYS A 318 27.79 -1.37 17.05
C LYS A 318 27.17 -2.39 16.10
N THR A 319 26.22 -3.17 16.59
CA THR A 319 25.48 -4.15 15.78
C THR A 319 24.60 -3.44 14.76
N LEU A 320 23.86 -2.38 15.16
CA LEU A 320 23.04 -1.58 14.23
C LEU A 320 23.91 -0.90 13.15
N GLU A 321 25.07 -0.33 13.50
CA GLU A 321 26.01 0.24 12.53
C GLU A 321 26.56 -0.83 11.56
N ALA A 322 26.82 -2.05 12.08
CA ALA A 322 27.27 -3.15 11.24
C ALA A 322 26.17 -3.64 10.27
N MET A 323 24.90 -3.64 10.69
CA MET A 323 23.75 -3.92 9.83
C MET A 323 23.61 -2.84 8.74
N LYS A 324 23.69 -1.56 9.12
CA LYS A 324 23.65 -0.42 8.19
C LYS A 324 24.74 -0.55 7.12
N LYS A 325 25.98 -0.79 7.55
CA LYS A 325 27.11 -0.99 6.63
C LYS A 325 26.94 -2.21 5.72
N ALA A 326 26.45 -3.33 6.24
CA ALA A 326 26.24 -4.54 5.45
C ALA A 326 25.17 -4.34 4.35
N SER A 327 24.21 -3.43 4.58
CA SER A 327 23.11 -3.16 3.67
C SER A 327 23.33 -1.97 2.70
N GLU A 328 24.51 -1.34 2.72
CA GLU A 328 24.83 -0.21 1.80
C GLU A 328 24.61 -0.57 0.32
N SER A 329 24.93 -1.79 -0.09
CA SER A 329 24.69 -2.25 -1.48
C SER A 329 23.23 -2.29 -1.86
N VAL A 330 22.28 -2.31 -0.92
CA VAL A 330 20.85 -2.26 -1.22
C VAL A 330 20.44 -0.87 -1.66
N TRP A 331 21.04 0.18 -1.08
CA TRP A 331 20.87 1.55 -1.54
C TRP A 331 21.35 1.73 -2.99
N ASP A 332 22.54 1.17 -3.30
CA ASP A 332 23.10 1.21 -4.66
C ASP A 332 22.19 0.48 -5.65
N ASP A 333 21.64 -0.68 -5.25
CA ASP A 333 20.69 -1.42 -6.06
C ASP A 333 19.40 -0.63 -6.32
N ILE A 334 18.83 0.02 -5.30
CA ILE A 334 17.64 0.87 -5.47
C ILE A 334 17.97 2.03 -6.40
N GLU A 335 19.09 2.75 -6.18
CA GLU A 335 19.51 3.88 -7.01
C GLU A 335 19.72 3.49 -8.46
N ASN A 336 20.31 2.32 -8.72
CA ASN A 336 20.49 1.78 -10.07
C ASN A 336 19.17 1.46 -10.76
N ASP A 337 18.17 0.97 -10.01
CA ASP A 337 16.90 0.54 -10.57
C ASP A 337 15.92 1.71 -10.81
N ILE A 338 15.94 2.75 -9.95
CA ILE A 338 14.98 3.88 -10.01
C ILE A 338 15.61 5.24 -10.39
N GLY A 339 16.95 5.29 -10.51
CA GLY A 339 17.70 6.53 -10.75
C GLY A 339 18.04 7.31 -9.48
N SER A 340 18.98 8.23 -9.59
CA SER A 340 19.51 8.99 -8.43
C SER A 340 18.55 10.07 -7.92
N ASP A 341 17.66 10.62 -8.74
CA ASP A 341 16.82 11.78 -8.36
C ASP A 341 16.01 11.57 -7.08
N LEU A 342 15.35 10.41 -6.94
CA LEU A 342 14.58 10.08 -5.73
C LEU A 342 15.48 9.77 -4.53
N ILE A 343 16.61 9.12 -4.76
CA ILE A 343 17.58 8.79 -3.70
C ILE A 343 18.25 10.06 -3.18
N ASP A 344 18.62 10.97 -4.06
CA ASP A 344 19.19 12.27 -3.68
C ASP A 344 18.16 13.09 -2.90
N THR A 345 16.89 13.12 -3.38
CA THR A 345 15.79 13.77 -2.65
C THR A 345 15.60 13.17 -1.26
N LEU A 346 15.63 11.85 -1.13
CA LEU A 346 15.53 11.17 0.17
C LEU A 346 16.67 11.58 1.11
N ARG A 347 17.92 11.57 0.61
CA ARG A 347 19.11 11.96 1.37
C ARG A 347 19.05 13.41 1.82
N ASP A 348 18.72 14.32 0.91
CA ASP A 348 18.63 15.77 1.17
C ASP A 348 17.54 16.07 2.22
N GLU A 349 16.39 15.44 2.12
CA GLU A 349 15.33 15.63 3.11
C GLU A 349 15.69 15.03 4.48
N ILE A 350 16.34 13.86 4.53
CA ILE A 350 16.86 13.29 5.78
C ILE A 350 17.87 14.26 6.41
N GLU A 351 18.85 14.77 5.65
CA GLU A 351 19.85 15.71 6.15
C GLU A 351 19.23 17.01 6.65
N LYS A 352 18.23 17.53 5.94
CA LYS A 352 17.49 18.75 6.31
C LYS A 352 16.80 18.65 7.68
N TYR A 353 16.38 17.45 8.08
CA TYR A 353 15.60 17.25 9.29
C TYR A 353 16.40 16.60 10.45
N ASN A 354 17.64 16.15 10.20
CA ASN A 354 18.62 15.74 11.23
C ASN A 354 19.26 16.96 11.91
#